data_2e2c831b4bfe482e7a82b0458fd2b719
#
_entry.id   2e2c831b4bfe482e7a82b0458fd2b719
#
_cell.length_a   1.000
_cell.length_b   1.000
_cell.length_c   1.000
_cell.angle_alpha   90.00
_cell.angle_beta   90.00
_cell.angle_gamma   90.00
#
_symmetry.space_group_name_H-M   'P 1'
#
loop_
_entity.id
_entity.type
_entity.pdbx_description
1 polymer ?
#
loop_
_entity_poly.entity_id
_entity_poly.type
_entity_poly.pdbx_seq_one_letter_code
_entity_poly.pdbx_strand_id
1 'polypeptide(L)'
;MVDTDTAAMDSAVSLLDGHKVYQARNISDAQRKLVEEGIELAMIGPGFAHEAGVNEASLLLDIQPSLPIVLVADGLTTDVLRAAIRVGFKDVVDAPLNQTKIDAMLGHIEKAEAMVDQQFKPKTKIGKVVTIMSPKGGAGKTMTSANVGLGLAMMSGTPERVVIMDAVLQFGDICI
;
A
#
# COMPACT_ATOMS: atom_id res chain seq x y z
N MET A 1 4.26 -15.16 6.60
CA MET A 1 3.89 -15.17 8.03
C MET A 1 5.11 -14.90 8.89
N VAL A 2 4.98 -14.10 9.94
CA VAL A 2 6.06 -13.72 10.86
C VAL A 2 5.67 -14.15 12.27
N ASP A 3 6.45 -15.03 12.89
CA ASP A 3 6.26 -15.43 14.29
C ASP A 3 7.58 -15.96 14.87
N THR A 4 7.73 -15.88 16.17
CA THR A 4 8.81 -16.52 16.92
C THR A 4 8.58 -18.01 17.12
N ASP A 5 7.31 -18.45 17.10
CA ASP A 5 6.90 -19.86 17.23
C ASP A 5 6.75 -20.53 15.86
N THR A 6 7.64 -21.47 15.58
CA THR A 6 7.62 -22.26 14.34
C THR A 6 6.39 -23.18 14.24
N ALA A 7 5.91 -23.72 15.33
CA ALA A 7 4.75 -24.62 15.32
C ALA A 7 3.45 -23.84 14.98
N ALA A 8 3.31 -22.62 15.49
CA ALA A 8 2.23 -21.72 15.13
C ALA A 8 2.28 -21.34 13.64
N MET A 9 3.49 -21.06 13.12
CA MET A 9 3.68 -20.79 11.69
C MET A 9 3.31 -21.98 10.81
N ASP A 10 3.79 -23.17 11.11
CA ASP A 10 3.52 -24.37 10.32
C ASP A 10 2.01 -24.71 10.31
N SER A 11 1.35 -24.54 11.44
CA SER A 11 -0.10 -24.71 11.54
C SER A 11 -0.87 -23.72 10.66
N ALA A 12 -0.46 -22.46 10.65
CA ALA A 12 -1.08 -21.43 9.82
C ALA A 12 -0.80 -21.65 8.32
N VAL A 13 0.42 -22.06 7.96
CA VAL A 13 0.80 -22.37 6.58
C VAL A 13 -0.03 -23.50 6.00
N SER A 14 -0.31 -24.54 6.81
CA SER A 14 -1.15 -25.67 6.37
C SER A 14 -2.60 -25.28 6.01
N LEU A 15 -3.07 -24.15 6.50
CA LEU A 15 -4.41 -23.60 6.20
C LEU A 15 -4.42 -22.66 5.00
N LEU A 16 -3.24 -22.26 4.48
CA LEU A 16 -3.08 -21.35 3.34
C LEU A 16 -2.78 -22.12 2.04
N ASP A 17 -3.49 -23.22 1.83
CA ASP A 17 -3.32 -24.04 0.63
C ASP A 17 -3.61 -23.23 -0.64
N GLY A 18 -2.76 -23.41 -1.64
CA GLY A 18 -2.83 -22.64 -2.90
C GLY A 18 -2.13 -21.27 -2.87
N HIS A 19 -1.61 -20.81 -1.73
CA HIS A 19 -0.86 -19.57 -1.59
C HIS A 19 0.64 -19.84 -1.41
N LYS A 20 1.49 -18.99 -2.00
CA LYS A 20 2.93 -19.04 -1.76
C LYS A 20 3.26 -18.35 -0.44
N VAL A 21 3.57 -19.13 0.57
CA VAL A 21 3.80 -18.62 1.93
C VAL A 21 5.29 -18.58 2.26
N TYR A 22 5.72 -17.42 2.74
CA TYR A 22 7.07 -17.22 3.26
C TYR A 22 7.01 -17.09 4.77
N GLN A 23 7.90 -17.79 5.46
CA GLN A 23 8.01 -17.75 6.92
C GLN A 23 9.18 -16.87 7.34
N ALA A 24 9.01 -16.02 8.34
CA ALA A 24 10.06 -15.22 8.95
C ALA A 24 9.97 -15.30 10.48
N ARG A 25 11.11 -15.39 11.15
CA ARG A 25 11.18 -15.52 12.62
C ARG A 25 11.28 -14.19 13.35
N ASN A 26 11.56 -13.13 12.64
CA ASN A 26 11.68 -11.77 13.17
C ASN A 26 11.36 -10.76 12.07
N ILE A 27 11.18 -9.52 12.46
CA ILE A 27 10.79 -8.44 11.54
C ILE A 27 11.89 -8.14 10.51
N SER A 28 13.17 -8.22 10.90
CA SER A 28 14.28 -7.97 9.95
C SER A 28 14.33 -9.01 8.82
N ASP A 29 14.04 -10.28 9.12
CA ASP A 29 13.92 -11.33 8.10
C ASP A 29 12.68 -11.10 7.22
N ALA A 30 11.57 -10.67 7.82
CA ALA A 30 10.36 -10.31 7.08
C ALA A 30 10.58 -9.12 6.14
N GLN A 31 11.28 -8.08 6.60
CA GLN A 31 11.65 -6.92 5.77
C GLN A 31 12.47 -7.33 4.55
N ARG A 32 13.47 -8.19 4.74
CA ARG A 32 14.28 -8.71 3.62
C ARG A 32 13.39 -9.44 2.60
N LYS A 33 12.54 -10.36 3.06
CA LYS A 33 11.64 -11.12 2.18
C LYS A 33 10.62 -10.23 1.48
N LEU A 34 10.15 -9.18 2.14
CA LEU A 34 9.24 -8.20 1.55
C LEU A 34 9.86 -7.51 0.32
N VAL A 35 11.15 -7.17 0.40
CA VAL A 35 11.88 -6.55 -0.72
C VAL A 35 12.18 -7.55 -1.84
N GLU A 36 12.54 -8.79 -1.50
CA GLU A 36 13.01 -9.80 -2.45
C GLU A 36 11.86 -10.50 -3.20
N GLU A 37 10.70 -10.69 -2.57
CA GLU A 37 9.71 -11.67 -3.02
C GLU A 37 8.35 -11.08 -3.41
N GLY A 38 8.12 -9.78 -3.30
CA GLY A 38 6.86 -9.15 -3.69
C GLY A 38 5.66 -9.67 -2.89
N ILE A 39 5.69 -9.47 -1.59
CA ILE A 39 4.66 -9.94 -0.65
C ILE A 39 3.39 -9.09 -0.76
N GLU A 40 2.23 -9.73 -0.86
CA GLU A 40 0.93 -9.08 -0.96
C GLU A 40 0.20 -8.97 0.39
N LEU A 41 0.55 -9.82 1.37
CA LEU A 41 -0.07 -9.85 2.69
C LEU A 41 0.94 -10.28 3.75
N ALA A 42 1.02 -9.56 4.87
CA ALA A 42 1.78 -9.97 6.05
C ALA A 42 0.85 -10.43 7.17
N MET A 43 1.07 -11.64 7.68
CA MET A 43 0.43 -12.15 8.88
C MET A 43 1.45 -12.15 10.02
N ILE A 44 1.16 -11.45 11.08
CA ILE A 44 1.99 -11.32 12.28
C ILE A 44 1.40 -12.23 13.35
N GLY A 45 2.19 -13.18 13.82
CA GLY A 45 1.72 -14.21 14.74
C GLY A 45 1.67 -13.79 16.21
N PRO A 46 1.18 -14.68 17.09
CA PRO A 46 0.96 -14.41 18.51
C PRO A 46 2.21 -13.97 19.27
N GLY A 47 3.40 -14.40 18.84
CA GLY A 47 4.65 -13.95 19.45
C GLY A 47 4.89 -12.45 19.41
N PHE A 48 4.21 -11.73 18.51
CA PHE A 48 4.24 -10.27 18.39
C PHE A 48 2.95 -9.59 18.88
N ALA A 49 2.00 -10.32 19.45
CA ALA A 49 0.72 -9.79 19.91
C ALA A 49 0.82 -9.03 21.24
N HIS A 50 1.73 -8.07 21.30
CA HIS A 50 1.93 -7.13 22.40
C HIS A 50 2.36 -5.77 21.85
N GLU A 51 2.23 -4.71 22.63
CA GLU A 51 2.39 -3.33 22.12
C GLU A 51 3.75 -3.11 21.42
N ALA A 52 4.83 -3.61 22.02
CA ALA A 52 6.18 -3.50 21.42
C ALA A 52 6.30 -4.29 20.12
N GLY A 53 5.74 -5.51 20.06
CA GLY A 53 5.76 -6.36 18.86
C GLY A 53 4.92 -5.78 17.71
N VAL A 54 3.77 -5.18 18.03
CA VAL A 54 2.94 -4.47 17.05
C VAL A 54 3.69 -3.26 16.46
N ASN A 55 4.36 -2.49 17.31
CA ASN A 55 5.17 -1.36 16.87
C ASN A 55 6.38 -1.82 16.04
N GLU A 56 7.03 -2.92 16.40
CA GLU A 56 8.11 -3.51 15.62
C GLU A 56 7.61 -3.99 14.24
N ALA A 57 6.47 -4.68 14.21
CA ALA A 57 5.88 -5.14 12.96
C ALA A 57 5.42 -3.99 12.04
N SER A 58 5.09 -2.82 12.58
CA SER A 58 4.74 -1.65 11.78
C SER A 58 5.89 -1.14 10.90
N LEU A 59 7.14 -1.50 11.19
CA LEU A 59 8.30 -1.18 10.35
C LEU A 59 8.22 -1.81 8.94
N LEU A 60 7.37 -2.80 8.74
CA LEU A 60 7.07 -3.32 7.40
C LEU A 60 6.35 -2.29 6.53
N LEU A 61 5.54 -1.41 7.13
CA LEU A 61 4.84 -0.33 6.43
C LEU A 61 5.77 0.79 5.96
N ASP A 62 6.95 0.93 6.58
CA ASP A 62 7.96 1.89 6.12
C ASP A 62 8.54 1.48 4.75
N ILE A 63 8.57 0.17 4.48
CA ILE A 63 9.03 -0.39 3.19
C ILE A 63 7.90 -0.39 2.16
N GLN A 64 6.72 -0.87 2.57
CA GLN A 64 5.54 -0.96 1.70
C GLN A 64 4.31 -0.42 2.43
N PRO A 65 4.00 0.89 2.30
CA PRO A 65 2.88 1.54 3.02
C PRO A 65 1.50 0.96 2.70
N SER A 66 1.34 0.31 1.54
CA SER A 66 0.09 -0.31 1.13
C SER A 66 -0.04 -1.78 1.56
N LEU A 67 0.98 -2.37 2.21
CA LEU A 67 0.96 -3.76 2.63
C LEU A 67 -0.16 -4.01 3.64
N PRO A 68 -1.15 -4.87 3.35
CA PRO A 68 -2.09 -5.28 4.36
C PRO A 68 -1.36 -6.15 5.42
N ILE A 69 -1.46 -5.72 6.67
CA ILE A 69 -0.91 -6.46 7.81
C ILE A 69 -2.07 -6.94 8.67
N VAL A 70 -2.07 -8.23 9.00
CA VAL A 70 -3.02 -8.86 9.91
C VAL A 70 -2.28 -9.37 11.14
N LEU A 71 -2.79 -9.06 12.31
CA LEU A 71 -2.30 -9.60 13.57
C LEU A 71 -3.09 -10.86 13.95
N VAL A 72 -2.39 -11.93 14.28
CA VAL A 72 -2.97 -13.12 14.91
C VAL A 72 -2.59 -13.08 16.37
N ALA A 73 -3.57 -13.10 17.28
CA ALA A 73 -3.32 -12.98 18.70
C ALA A 73 -4.02 -14.09 19.49
N ASP A 74 -3.34 -14.61 20.49
CA ASP A 74 -3.95 -15.50 21.48
C ASP A 74 -4.40 -14.67 22.69
N GLY A 75 -5.72 -14.42 22.79
CA GLY A 75 -6.28 -13.56 23.82
C GLY A 75 -6.05 -12.07 23.55
N LEU A 76 -6.90 -11.47 22.73
CA LEU A 76 -6.88 -10.05 22.41
C LEU A 76 -7.15 -9.15 23.61
N THR A 77 -6.18 -8.33 23.97
CA THR A 77 -6.38 -7.25 24.93
C THR A 77 -6.75 -5.94 24.22
N THR A 78 -7.47 -5.07 24.89
CA THR A 78 -7.85 -3.75 24.36
C THR A 78 -6.63 -2.91 23.94
N ASP A 79 -5.52 -3.05 24.67
CA ASP A 79 -4.31 -2.27 24.40
C ASP A 79 -3.61 -2.74 23.12
N VAL A 80 -3.52 -4.05 22.89
CA VAL A 80 -2.98 -4.63 21.64
C VAL A 80 -3.85 -4.26 20.46
N LEU A 81 -5.18 -4.33 20.61
CA LEU A 81 -6.10 -3.92 19.54
C LEU A 81 -5.95 -2.44 19.20
N ARG A 82 -5.86 -1.57 20.20
CA ARG A 82 -5.63 -0.14 19.98
C ARG A 82 -4.28 0.14 19.32
N ALA A 83 -3.24 -0.58 19.71
CA ALA A 83 -1.92 -0.46 19.09
C ALA A 83 -1.98 -0.86 17.61
N ALA A 84 -2.58 -2.00 17.29
CA ALA A 84 -2.72 -2.49 15.91
C ALA A 84 -3.50 -1.50 15.02
N ILE A 85 -4.62 -0.95 15.52
CA ILE A 85 -5.39 0.07 14.79
C ILE A 85 -4.57 1.35 14.57
N ARG A 86 -3.85 1.80 15.60
CA ARG A 86 -3.03 3.03 15.54
C ARG A 86 -1.95 2.96 14.49
N VAL A 87 -1.29 1.82 14.34
CA VAL A 87 -0.21 1.62 13.35
C VAL A 87 -0.73 1.25 11.96
N GLY A 88 -2.03 1.03 11.81
CA GLY A 88 -2.68 0.82 10.52
C GLY A 88 -2.77 -0.64 10.07
N PHE A 89 -2.75 -1.59 11.00
CA PHE A 89 -3.04 -2.98 10.66
C PHE A 89 -4.47 -3.11 10.11
N LYS A 90 -4.64 -3.98 9.13
CA LYS A 90 -5.91 -4.10 8.40
C LYS A 90 -6.92 -4.97 9.12
N ASP A 91 -6.46 -5.99 9.86
CA ASP A 91 -7.34 -6.88 10.62
C ASP A 91 -6.60 -7.48 11.81
N VAL A 92 -7.38 -7.98 12.77
CA VAL A 92 -6.87 -8.71 13.93
C VAL A 92 -7.71 -9.96 14.11
N VAL A 93 -7.06 -11.12 14.11
CA VAL A 93 -7.71 -12.43 14.14
C VAL A 93 -7.30 -13.17 15.42
N ASP A 94 -8.27 -13.72 16.13
CA ASP A 94 -8.04 -14.49 17.34
C ASP A 94 -7.52 -15.91 17.02
N ALA A 95 -6.47 -16.34 17.72
CA ALA A 95 -5.95 -17.69 17.64
C ALA A 95 -6.84 -18.69 18.43
N PRO A 96 -6.87 -19.97 18.08
CA PRO A 96 -6.20 -20.60 16.95
C PRO A 96 -6.86 -20.27 15.61
N LEU A 97 -6.05 -20.25 14.58
CA LEU A 97 -6.53 -20.09 13.20
C LEU A 97 -7.25 -21.37 12.75
N ASN A 98 -8.27 -21.18 11.92
CA ASN A 98 -8.94 -22.25 11.18
C ASN A 98 -9.31 -21.73 9.79
N GLN A 99 -9.75 -22.63 8.90
CA GLN A 99 -10.06 -22.26 7.51
C GLN A 99 -11.09 -21.14 7.42
N THR A 100 -12.16 -21.22 8.22
CA THR A 100 -13.22 -20.19 8.22
C THR A 100 -12.69 -18.79 8.57
N LYS A 101 -11.78 -18.70 9.56
CA LYS A 101 -11.17 -17.43 9.95
C LYS A 101 -10.24 -16.88 8.85
N ILE A 102 -9.49 -17.76 8.20
CA ILE A 102 -8.62 -17.40 7.08
C ILE A 102 -9.44 -16.90 5.89
N ASP A 103 -10.48 -17.64 5.51
CA ASP A 103 -11.36 -17.25 4.39
C ASP A 103 -12.06 -15.90 4.67
N ALA A 104 -12.52 -15.69 5.90
CA ALA A 104 -13.12 -14.42 6.32
C ALA A 104 -12.11 -13.28 6.27
N MET A 105 -10.89 -13.46 6.78
CA MET A 105 -9.81 -12.49 6.78
C MET A 105 -9.42 -12.11 5.34
N LEU A 106 -9.17 -13.09 4.47
CA LEU A 106 -8.84 -12.83 3.06
C LEU A 106 -9.97 -12.09 2.35
N GLY A 107 -11.22 -12.51 2.56
CA GLY A 107 -12.38 -11.83 2.00
C GLY A 107 -12.57 -10.39 2.51
N HIS A 108 -12.18 -10.07 3.75
CA HIS A 108 -12.16 -8.69 4.26
C HIS A 108 -11.08 -7.84 3.58
N ILE A 109 -9.89 -8.39 3.38
CA ILE A 109 -8.77 -7.69 2.72
C ILE A 109 -9.12 -7.43 1.26
N GLU A 110 -9.59 -8.43 0.52
CA GLU A 110 -10.01 -8.28 -0.89
C GLU A 110 -11.12 -7.24 -1.06
N LYS A 111 -12.11 -7.23 -0.18
CA LYS A 111 -13.18 -6.22 -0.20
C LYS A 111 -12.66 -4.82 0.10
N ALA A 112 -11.75 -4.69 1.07
CA ALA A 112 -11.16 -3.40 1.41
C ALA A 112 -10.32 -2.86 0.24
N GLU A 113 -9.53 -3.70 -0.42
CA GLU A 113 -8.76 -3.35 -1.61
C GLU A 113 -9.66 -3.00 -2.80
N ALA A 114 -10.71 -3.78 -3.03
CA ALA A 114 -11.69 -3.51 -4.09
C ALA A 114 -12.44 -2.19 -3.86
N MET A 115 -12.73 -1.81 -2.62
CA MET A 115 -13.33 -0.50 -2.30
C MET A 115 -12.36 0.65 -2.54
N VAL A 116 -11.09 0.50 -2.17
CA VAL A 116 -10.04 1.48 -2.47
C VAL A 116 -9.85 1.60 -3.98
N ASP A 117 -9.81 0.49 -4.70
CA ASP A 117 -9.72 0.43 -6.15
C ASP A 117 -10.93 1.10 -6.84
N GLN A 118 -12.14 0.96 -6.30
CA GLN A 118 -13.34 1.61 -6.83
C GLN A 118 -13.39 3.12 -6.53
N GLN A 119 -12.84 3.56 -5.40
CA GLN A 119 -12.80 4.98 -5.04
C GLN A 119 -11.61 5.72 -5.66
N PHE A 120 -10.50 5.04 -5.89
CA PHE A 120 -9.23 5.64 -6.35
C PHE A 120 -8.73 5.11 -7.70
N LYS A 121 -9.33 4.05 -8.27
CA LYS A 121 -9.21 3.88 -9.73
C LYS A 121 -10.20 4.83 -10.38
N PRO A 122 -9.75 6.00 -10.81
CA PRO A 122 -10.52 6.69 -11.81
C PRO A 122 -10.70 5.67 -12.94
N LYS A 123 -11.87 5.56 -13.54
CA LYS A 123 -12.10 4.94 -14.85
C LYS A 123 -11.35 5.76 -15.91
N THR A 124 -10.10 6.04 -15.68
CA THR A 124 -9.28 6.93 -16.49
C THR A 124 -8.58 6.09 -17.53
N LYS A 125 -8.96 6.31 -18.76
CA LYS A 125 -8.03 6.11 -19.86
C LYS A 125 -6.72 6.76 -19.45
N ILE A 126 -5.62 6.01 -19.47
CA ILE A 126 -4.29 6.52 -19.17
C ILE A 126 -4.10 7.79 -20.03
N GLY A 127 -3.92 8.92 -19.36
CA GLY A 127 -3.72 10.19 -20.03
C GLY A 127 -2.41 10.19 -20.81
N LYS A 128 -2.30 11.04 -21.82
CA LYS A 128 -1.04 11.29 -22.52
C LYS A 128 -0.27 12.37 -21.78
N VAL A 129 1.01 12.13 -21.53
CA VAL A 129 1.93 13.13 -20.97
C VAL A 129 2.72 13.74 -22.10
N VAL A 130 2.66 15.06 -22.19
CA VAL A 130 3.47 15.85 -23.13
C VAL A 130 4.47 16.68 -22.31
N THR A 131 5.75 16.44 -22.49
CA THR A 131 6.81 17.17 -21.78
C THR A 131 7.44 18.22 -22.69
N ILE A 132 7.46 19.47 -22.25
CA ILE A 132 8.08 20.58 -22.94
C ILE A 132 9.33 20.99 -22.15
N MET A 133 10.50 20.77 -22.73
CA MET A 133 11.78 21.02 -22.07
C MET A 133 12.78 21.74 -23.02
N SER A 134 13.66 22.52 -22.42
CA SER A 134 14.79 23.14 -23.16
C SER A 134 15.92 23.41 -22.17
N PRO A 135 17.18 23.15 -22.54
CA PRO A 135 18.35 23.48 -21.73
C PRO A 135 18.63 25.00 -21.66
N LYS A 136 18.05 25.80 -22.56
CA LYS A 136 18.27 27.24 -22.62
C LYS A 136 17.16 28.01 -21.91
N GLY A 137 17.55 28.96 -21.03
CA GLY A 137 16.63 29.94 -20.46
C GLY A 137 16.05 30.87 -21.55
N GLY A 138 14.82 31.34 -21.35
CA GLY A 138 14.16 32.24 -22.32
C GLY A 138 13.71 31.57 -23.63
N ALA A 139 13.75 30.25 -23.74
CA ALA A 139 13.36 29.53 -24.96
C ALA A 139 11.84 29.45 -25.20
N GLY A 140 11.03 30.16 -24.40
CA GLY A 140 9.58 30.21 -24.57
C GLY A 140 8.83 28.99 -24.06
N LYS A 141 9.43 28.17 -23.17
CA LYS A 141 8.81 26.95 -22.61
C LYS A 141 7.43 27.23 -22.02
N THR A 142 7.34 28.20 -21.12
CA THR A 142 6.08 28.55 -20.41
C THR A 142 4.99 28.94 -21.41
N MET A 143 5.33 29.80 -22.38
CA MET A 143 4.38 30.24 -23.41
C MET A 143 3.91 29.07 -24.29
N THR A 144 4.85 28.20 -24.69
CA THR A 144 4.54 27.01 -25.48
C THR A 144 3.66 26.05 -24.70
N SER A 145 3.97 25.80 -23.41
CA SER A 145 3.17 24.90 -22.56
C SER A 145 1.75 25.42 -22.37
N ALA A 146 1.59 26.71 -22.10
CA ALA A 146 0.27 27.34 -21.93
C ALA A 146 -0.55 27.25 -23.24
N ASN A 147 0.03 27.59 -24.38
CA ASN A 147 -0.68 27.55 -25.65
C ASN A 147 -1.02 26.11 -26.10
N VAL A 148 -0.12 25.14 -25.91
CA VAL A 148 -0.39 23.72 -26.19
C VAL A 148 -1.49 23.20 -25.27
N GLY A 149 -1.44 23.51 -23.96
CA GLY A 149 -2.47 23.13 -23.01
C GLY A 149 -3.84 23.70 -23.36
N LEU A 150 -3.90 25.01 -23.68
CA LEU A 150 -5.13 25.65 -24.11
C LEU A 150 -5.69 25.06 -25.42
N GLY A 151 -4.81 24.83 -26.39
CA GLY A 151 -5.21 24.20 -27.66
C GLY A 151 -5.78 22.80 -27.47
N LEU A 152 -5.15 21.99 -26.62
CA LEU A 152 -5.66 20.65 -26.28
C LEU A 152 -6.99 20.71 -25.53
N ALA A 153 -7.15 21.64 -24.61
CA ALA A 153 -8.41 21.85 -23.88
C ALA A 153 -9.55 22.21 -24.85
N MET A 154 -9.31 23.12 -25.78
CA MET A 154 -10.30 23.53 -26.79
C MET A 154 -10.65 22.39 -27.77
N MET A 155 -9.65 21.58 -28.16
CA MET A 155 -9.85 20.44 -29.08
C MET A 155 -10.53 19.24 -28.40
N SER A 156 -10.35 19.08 -27.09
CA SER A 156 -10.91 17.93 -26.35
C SER A 156 -12.41 18.03 -26.13
N GLY A 157 -13.00 19.20 -26.19
CA GLY A 157 -14.38 19.47 -25.82
C GLY A 157 -14.68 19.30 -24.30
N THR A 158 -13.66 18.97 -23.52
CA THR A 158 -13.71 18.77 -22.06
C THR A 158 -12.45 19.36 -21.42
N PRO A 159 -12.44 20.69 -21.19
CA PRO A 159 -11.27 21.43 -20.69
C PRO A 159 -10.70 20.86 -19.39
N GLU A 160 -11.56 20.31 -18.54
CA GLU A 160 -11.21 19.72 -17.23
C GLU A 160 -10.30 18.48 -17.34
N ARG A 161 -10.09 17.97 -18.55
CA ARG A 161 -9.22 16.81 -18.81
C ARG A 161 -7.79 17.16 -19.13
N VAL A 162 -7.46 18.44 -19.22
CA VAL A 162 -6.12 18.94 -19.52
C VAL A 162 -5.55 19.59 -18.26
N VAL A 163 -4.39 19.11 -17.82
CA VAL A 163 -3.67 19.66 -16.68
C VAL A 163 -2.29 20.12 -17.14
N ILE A 164 -1.91 21.33 -16.76
CA ILE A 164 -0.55 21.86 -16.96
C ILE A 164 0.14 21.81 -15.60
N MET A 165 1.31 21.20 -15.57
CA MET A 165 2.14 21.09 -14.37
C MET A 165 3.48 21.80 -14.62
N ASP A 166 3.80 22.81 -13.79
CA ASP A 166 5.13 23.40 -13.78
C ASP A 166 6.05 22.58 -12.87
N ALA A 167 7.09 22.00 -13.44
CA ALA A 167 8.07 21.19 -12.72
C ALA A 167 9.28 22.01 -12.23
N VAL A 168 9.26 23.35 -12.35
CA VAL A 168 10.27 24.23 -11.79
C VAL A 168 9.96 24.53 -10.33
N LEU A 169 10.66 23.83 -9.42
CA LEU A 169 10.37 23.88 -7.98
C LEU A 169 10.76 25.19 -7.28
N GLN A 170 11.64 26.00 -7.89
CA GLN A 170 12.15 27.22 -7.25
C GLN A 170 11.47 28.50 -7.75
N PHE A 171 11.07 28.55 -9.00
CA PHE A 171 10.47 29.74 -9.63
C PHE A 171 9.46 29.28 -10.69
N GLY A 172 8.32 28.75 -10.26
CA GLY A 172 7.23 28.40 -11.16
C GLY A 172 6.52 29.67 -11.65
N ASP A 173 6.51 29.92 -12.95
CA ASP A 173 5.95 31.12 -13.58
C ASP A 173 4.60 30.86 -14.28
N ILE A 174 4.04 29.65 -14.20
CA ILE A 174 2.71 29.38 -14.75
C ILE A 174 1.67 29.77 -13.70
N CYS A 175 1.32 31.04 -13.69
CA CYS A 175 0.14 31.54 -12.98
C CYS A 175 -1.08 31.34 -13.88
N ILE A 176 -2.06 30.57 -13.38
CA ILE A 176 -3.38 30.43 -13.98
C ILE A 176 -4.35 31.30 -13.18
#